data_67eb85f20ee0180748bca6f616bb8a43
#
_entry.id   67eb85f20ee0180748bca6f616bb8a43
#
_cell.length_a   1.000
_cell.length_b   1.000
_cell.length_c   1.000
_cell.angle_alpha   90.00
_cell.angle_beta   90.00
_cell.angle_gamma   90.00
#
_symmetry.space_group_name_H-M   'P 1'
#
loop_
_entity.id
_entity.type
_entity.pdbx_description
1 polymer ?
#
loop_
_entity_poly.entity_id
_entity_poly.type
_entity_poly.pdbx_seq_one_letter_code
_entity_poly.pdbx_strand_id
1 'polypeptide(L)'
;GQAYYFEDPRVTLPSEPVRDRSSSDVVAEIELAAFKNWNARAAYVWDPDANQSQRAEATLQYRLAGDSVLNGAYRYQRDRLEQFDVSAAWPIAKNWQVFGRWVYSLAEDKTLDQFVGFGYSSCCWSIRAITRRFVSSRTGDSDTSVGLQLELKGLSSVGVDNQSFLRDAIRG
;
A
#
# COMPACT_ATOMS: atom_id res chain seq x y z
N GLY A 1 15.99 -8.98 15.32
CA GLY A 1 15.72 -9.39 16.70
C GLY A 1 15.18 -10.81 16.75
N GLN A 2 15.47 -11.50 17.84
CA GLN A 2 14.96 -12.83 18.15
C GLN A 2 14.76 -12.93 19.66
N ALA A 3 13.67 -13.58 20.11
CA ALA A 3 13.42 -13.88 21.50
C ALA A 3 13.58 -15.39 21.74
N TYR A 4 14.20 -15.76 22.86
CA TYR A 4 14.26 -17.12 23.37
C TYR A 4 13.30 -17.28 24.55
N TYR A 5 12.52 -18.34 24.54
CA TYR A 5 11.59 -18.67 25.63
C TYR A 5 12.20 -19.78 26.47
N PHE A 6 12.34 -19.54 27.77
CA PHE A 6 12.87 -20.54 28.74
C PHE A 6 11.76 -21.47 29.23
N GLU A 7 10.49 -21.12 29.00
CA GLU A 7 9.30 -21.93 29.24
C GLU A 7 8.37 -21.89 28.06
N ASP A 8 7.61 -22.95 27.84
CA ASP A 8 6.66 -23.01 26.72
C ASP A 8 5.59 -21.91 26.84
N PRO A 9 5.41 -21.07 25.81
CA PRO A 9 4.42 -20.00 25.85
C PRO A 9 3.02 -20.60 25.86
N ARG A 10 2.32 -20.51 27.00
CA ARG A 10 0.97 -21.05 27.19
C ARG A 10 -0.15 -20.11 26.78
N VAL A 11 0.20 -18.88 26.39
CA VAL A 11 -0.78 -17.86 25.98
C VAL A 11 -0.82 -17.79 24.47
N THR A 12 -1.94 -18.21 23.91
CA THR A 12 -2.24 -18.10 22.47
C THR A 12 -3.50 -17.26 22.28
N LEU A 13 -3.58 -16.58 21.12
CA LEU A 13 -4.82 -15.90 20.72
C LEU A 13 -5.89 -16.94 20.36
N PRO A 14 -7.19 -16.62 20.56
CA PRO A 14 -8.28 -17.48 20.11
C PRO A 14 -8.09 -17.85 18.63
N SER A 15 -8.12 -19.13 18.32
CA SER A 15 -7.88 -19.69 16.96
C SER A 15 -6.42 -19.83 16.50
N GLU A 16 -5.41 -19.54 17.31
CA GLU A 16 -4.03 -19.92 17.00
C GLU A 16 -3.66 -21.27 17.62
N PRO A 17 -2.94 -22.14 16.89
CA PRO A 17 -2.43 -23.37 17.46
C PRO A 17 -1.38 -23.03 18.53
N VAL A 18 -1.36 -23.79 19.61
CA VAL A 18 -0.33 -23.69 20.66
C VAL A 18 1.02 -23.93 20.00
N ARG A 19 1.91 -22.95 20.07
CA ARG A 19 3.28 -23.05 19.55
C ARG A 19 4.18 -23.62 20.63
N ASP A 20 4.59 -24.85 20.44
CA ASP A 20 5.57 -25.52 21.30
C ASP A 20 6.98 -25.24 20.75
N ARG A 21 7.49 -24.02 20.99
CA ARG A 21 8.76 -23.53 20.42
C ARG A 21 9.61 -22.85 21.48
N SER A 22 10.90 -23.17 21.48
CA SER A 22 11.90 -22.55 22.35
C SER A 22 12.40 -21.18 21.83
N SER A 23 12.15 -20.85 20.58
CA SER A 23 12.60 -19.59 19.99
C SER A 23 11.50 -18.91 19.18
N SER A 24 11.55 -17.58 19.14
CA SER A 24 10.69 -16.79 18.24
C SER A 24 11.27 -16.76 16.83
N ASP A 25 10.42 -16.34 15.88
CA ASP A 25 10.86 -16.00 14.54
C ASP A 25 11.96 -14.91 14.58
N VAL A 26 12.88 -14.98 13.64
CA VAL A 26 13.90 -13.95 13.44
C VAL A 26 13.31 -12.81 12.64
N VAL A 27 13.37 -11.60 13.19
CA VAL A 27 12.89 -10.37 12.53
C VAL A 27 14.06 -9.51 12.11
N ALA A 28 14.10 -9.13 10.85
CA ALA A 28 15.05 -8.18 10.30
C ALA A 28 14.30 -7.01 9.65
N GLU A 29 14.76 -5.79 9.91
CA GLU A 29 14.20 -4.57 9.31
C GLU A 29 15.34 -3.65 8.88
N ILE A 30 15.21 -3.08 7.70
CA ILE A 30 16.15 -2.11 7.14
C ILE A 30 15.34 -0.93 6.61
N GLU A 31 15.75 0.27 6.99
CA GLU A 31 15.23 1.53 6.47
C GLU A 31 16.39 2.34 5.88
N LEU A 32 16.22 2.78 4.64
CA LEU A 32 17.23 3.52 3.89
C LEU A 32 16.62 4.85 3.43
N ALA A 33 17.08 5.94 4.03
CA ALA A 33 16.82 7.31 3.62
C ALA A 33 18.10 7.97 3.04
N ALA A 34 18.89 7.20 2.26
CA ALA A 34 20.25 7.56 1.86
C ALA A 34 20.34 8.68 0.81
N PHE A 35 19.26 8.95 0.06
CA PHE A 35 19.22 9.95 -1.00
C PHE A 35 18.04 10.88 -0.79
N LYS A 36 18.20 12.16 -1.12
CA LYS A 36 17.17 13.21 -0.90
C LYS A 36 15.76 12.85 -1.42
N ASN A 37 15.69 11.99 -2.41
CA ASN A 37 14.44 11.69 -3.12
C ASN A 37 13.96 10.24 -2.94
N TRP A 38 14.76 9.38 -2.31
CA TRP A 38 14.46 7.96 -2.16
C TRP A 38 14.25 7.61 -0.69
N ASN A 39 13.19 6.85 -0.44
CA ASN A 39 12.95 6.19 0.82
C ASN A 39 12.64 4.72 0.54
N ALA A 40 13.40 3.82 1.13
CA ALA A 40 13.22 2.39 0.99
C ALA A 40 13.16 1.74 2.37
N ARG A 41 12.23 0.81 2.55
CA ARG A 41 12.10 0.01 3.76
C ARG A 41 11.92 -1.44 3.38
N ALA A 42 12.58 -2.34 4.07
CA ALA A 42 12.39 -3.77 3.95
C ALA A 42 12.27 -4.40 5.32
N ALA A 43 11.31 -5.30 5.50
CA ALA A 43 11.11 -6.10 6.69
C ALA A 43 10.99 -7.57 6.30
N TYR A 44 11.61 -8.44 7.09
CA TYR A 44 11.63 -9.87 6.82
C TYR A 44 11.47 -10.65 8.13
N VAL A 45 10.61 -11.65 8.11
CA VAL A 45 10.37 -12.55 9.24
C VAL A 45 10.62 -13.99 8.78
N TRP A 46 11.54 -14.65 9.46
CA TRP A 46 11.96 -15.99 9.15
C TRP A 46 11.81 -16.90 10.37
N ASP A 47 11.25 -18.09 10.12
CA ASP A 47 11.08 -19.14 11.11
C ASP A 47 12.29 -20.10 11.03
N PRO A 48 13.18 -20.10 12.04
CA PRO A 48 14.36 -20.97 12.05
C PRO A 48 14.01 -22.45 12.22
N ASP A 49 12.95 -22.78 12.95
CA ASP A 49 12.57 -24.17 13.23
C ASP A 49 12.02 -24.87 11.99
N ALA A 50 11.16 -24.16 11.25
CA ALA A 50 10.60 -24.66 10.00
C ALA A 50 11.47 -24.34 8.78
N ASN A 51 12.55 -23.58 8.93
CA ASN A 51 13.42 -23.08 7.87
C ASN A 51 12.66 -22.41 6.72
N GLN A 52 11.74 -21.50 7.05
CA GLN A 52 10.83 -20.91 6.06
C GLN A 52 10.58 -19.43 6.34
N SER A 53 10.36 -18.68 5.23
CA SER A 53 9.92 -17.29 5.29
C SER A 53 8.46 -17.22 5.74
N GLN A 54 8.17 -16.44 6.77
CA GLN A 54 6.81 -16.21 7.25
C GLN A 54 6.23 -14.94 6.65
N ARG A 55 7.05 -13.88 6.57
CA ARG A 55 6.62 -12.59 6.03
C ARG A 55 7.81 -11.88 5.39
N ALA A 56 7.54 -11.23 4.26
CA ALA A 56 8.46 -10.29 3.64
C ALA A 56 7.68 -9.05 3.19
N GLU A 57 8.22 -7.89 3.45
CA GLU A 57 7.66 -6.61 3.01
C GLU A 57 8.79 -5.73 2.51
N ALA A 58 8.60 -5.12 1.35
CA ALA A 58 9.52 -4.14 0.80
C ALA A 58 8.74 -2.97 0.24
N THR A 59 9.12 -1.76 0.59
CA THR A 59 8.53 -0.52 0.08
C THR A 59 9.62 0.37 -0.47
N LEU A 60 9.31 1.02 -1.57
CA LEU A 60 10.19 1.98 -2.23
C LEU A 60 9.38 3.20 -2.61
N GLN A 61 9.81 4.37 -2.17
CA GLN A 61 9.21 5.64 -2.55
C GLN A 61 10.25 6.53 -3.20
N TYR A 62 9.89 7.10 -4.33
CA TYR A 62 10.68 8.09 -5.04
C TYR A 62 9.91 9.39 -5.18
N ARG A 63 10.46 10.49 -4.68
CA ARG A 63 9.87 11.82 -4.73
C ARG A 63 10.75 12.73 -5.57
N LEU A 64 10.22 13.22 -6.69
CA LEU A 64 10.85 14.27 -7.49
C LEU A 64 10.37 15.66 -7.05
N ALA A 65 11.07 16.68 -7.51
CA ALA A 65 10.61 18.06 -7.37
C ALA A 65 9.24 18.25 -8.05
N GLY A 66 8.37 19.08 -7.45
CA GLY A 66 7.08 19.43 -8.05
C GLY A 66 5.95 18.44 -7.80
N ASP A 67 5.87 17.83 -6.61
CA ASP A 67 4.81 16.92 -6.22
C ASP A 67 4.72 15.59 -7.01
N SER A 68 5.78 15.22 -7.73
CA SER A 68 5.87 13.92 -8.40
C SER A 68 6.25 12.85 -7.38
N VAL A 69 5.46 11.80 -7.30
CA VAL A 69 5.68 10.65 -6.40
C VAL A 69 5.49 9.36 -7.16
N LEU A 70 6.41 8.42 -6.95
CA LEU A 70 6.31 7.04 -7.41
C LEU A 70 6.53 6.12 -6.22
N ASN A 71 5.61 5.19 -5.99
CA ASN A 71 5.72 4.20 -4.93
C ASN A 71 5.64 2.79 -5.50
N GLY A 72 6.42 1.89 -4.94
CA GLY A 72 6.32 0.45 -5.15
C GLY A 72 6.32 -0.26 -3.80
N ALA A 73 5.48 -1.27 -3.66
CA ALA A 73 5.47 -2.12 -2.48
C ALA A 73 5.27 -3.58 -2.89
N TYR A 74 6.00 -4.46 -2.24
CA TYR A 74 5.83 -5.90 -2.30
C TYR A 74 5.50 -6.41 -0.91
N ARG A 75 4.50 -7.28 -0.80
CA ARG A 75 4.09 -7.91 0.45
C ARG A 75 3.91 -9.39 0.24
N TYR A 76 4.57 -10.15 1.07
CA TYR A 76 4.44 -11.60 1.14
C TYR A 76 4.07 -12.00 2.57
N GLN A 77 3.09 -12.84 2.71
CA GLN A 77 2.75 -13.55 3.95
C GLN A 77 2.39 -14.98 3.58
N ARG A 78 3.11 -15.92 4.17
CA ARG A 78 2.96 -17.35 3.88
C ARG A 78 1.50 -17.79 3.97
N ASP A 79 1.05 -18.57 2.97
CA ASP A 79 -0.28 -19.17 2.85
C ASP A 79 -1.44 -18.17 2.92
N ARG A 80 -1.17 -16.87 2.82
CA ARG A 80 -2.20 -15.82 2.91
C ARG A 80 -2.20 -14.84 1.75
N LEU A 81 -1.06 -14.26 1.46
CA LEU A 81 -1.00 -13.25 0.40
C LEU A 81 0.40 -13.14 -0.20
N GLU A 82 0.41 -12.86 -1.47
CA GLU A 82 1.58 -12.36 -2.17
C GLU A 82 1.10 -11.31 -3.17
N GLN A 83 1.50 -10.06 -2.97
CA GLN A 83 0.98 -8.96 -3.76
C GLN A 83 2.01 -7.89 -4.06
N PHE A 84 1.79 -7.26 -5.19
CA PHE A 84 2.55 -6.12 -5.66
C PHE A 84 1.65 -4.90 -5.78
N ASP A 85 2.14 -3.74 -5.35
CA ASP A 85 1.40 -2.48 -5.32
C ASP A 85 2.28 -1.38 -5.93
N VAL A 86 1.80 -0.73 -6.96
CA VAL A 86 2.47 0.42 -7.58
C VAL A 86 1.52 1.59 -7.63
N SER A 87 2.00 2.75 -7.21
CA SER A 87 1.23 3.99 -7.35
C SER A 87 2.12 5.14 -7.79
N ALA A 88 1.51 6.06 -8.53
CA ALA A 88 2.19 7.25 -9.02
C ALA A 88 1.26 8.46 -9.02
N ALA A 89 1.85 9.63 -8.75
CA ALA A 89 1.24 10.92 -9.00
C ALA A 89 2.25 11.80 -9.73
N TRP A 90 1.84 12.37 -10.85
CA TRP A 90 2.73 13.12 -11.72
C TRP A 90 2.08 14.38 -12.27
N PRO A 91 2.67 15.57 -12.07
CA PRO A 91 2.23 16.79 -12.74
C PRO A 91 2.63 16.72 -14.21
N ILE A 92 1.64 16.78 -15.09
CA ILE A 92 1.83 16.76 -16.56
C ILE A 92 1.87 18.15 -17.17
N ALA A 93 1.31 19.14 -16.48
CA ALA A 93 1.36 20.54 -16.82
C ALA A 93 1.19 21.40 -15.56
N LYS A 94 1.35 22.73 -15.67
CA LYS A 94 1.33 23.68 -14.54
C LYS A 94 0.16 23.46 -13.56
N ASN A 95 -1.02 23.12 -14.07
CA ASN A 95 -2.25 22.97 -13.27
C ASN A 95 -2.84 21.55 -13.36
N TRP A 96 -2.20 20.64 -14.09
CA TRP A 96 -2.71 19.30 -14.36
C TRP A 96 -1.82 18.23 -13.73
N GLN A 97 -2.46 17.28 -13.07
CA GLN A 97 -1.82 16.11 -12.49
C GLN A 97 -2.55 14.84 -12.93
N VAL A 98 -1.79 13.81 -13.24
CA VAL A 98 -2.29 12.45 -13.42
C VAL A 98 -1.85 11.62 -12.22
N PHE A 99 -2.68 10.68 -11.79
CA PHE A 99 -2.37 9.79 -10.71
C PHE A 99 -3.02 8.43 -10.92
N GLY A 100 -2.41 7.41 -10.34
CA GLY A 100 -2.94 6.06 -10.45
C GLY A 100 -2.29 5.10 -9.47
N ARG A 101 -2.94 3.95 -9.30
CA ARG A 101 -2.46 2.83 -8.50
C ARG A 101 -2.90 1.52 -9.12
N TRP A 102 -2.07 0.52 -8.97
CA TRP A 102 -2.35 -0.84 -9.40
C TRP A 102 -1.86 -1.83 -8.34
N VAL A 103 -2.77 -2.67 -7.87
CA VAL A 103 -2.52 -3.72 -6.89
C VAL A 103 -2.81 -5.06 -7.55
N TYR A 104 -1.81 -5.92 -7.59
CA TYR A 104 -1.87 -7.22 -8.21
C TYR A 104 -1.55 -8.32 -7.20
N SER A 105 -2.38 -9.35 -7.14
CA SER A 105 -2.13 -10.56 -6.36
C SER A 105 -1.35 -11.56 -7.20
N LEU A 106 -0.15 -11.89 -6.77
CA LEU A 106 0.67 -12.96 -7.36
C LEU A 106 0.15 -14.35 -6.95
N ALA A 107 -0.44 -14.44 -5.75
CA ALA A 107 -1.00 -15.70 -5.24
C ALA A 107 -2.26 -16.13 -5.98
N GLU A 108 -3.09 -15.17 -6.43
CA GLU A 108 -4.37 -15.43 -7.11
C GLU A 108 -4.33 -15.10 -8.60
N ASP A 109 -3.18 -14.64 -9.10
CA ASP A 109 -2.94 -14.25 -10.50
C ASP A 109 -3.98 -13.28 -11.04
N LYS A 110 -4.34 -12.27 -10.24
CA LYS A 110 -5.37 -11.28 -10.60
C LYS A 110 -5.10 -9.87 -10.08
N THR A 111 -5.64 -8.87 -10.78
CA THR A 111 -5.68 -7.49 -10.29
C THR A 111 -6.73 -7.37 -9.20
N LEU A 112 -6.31 -6.89 -8.01
CA LEU A 112 -7.20 -6.67 -6.87
C LEU A 112 -7.85 -5.29 -6.89
N ASP A 113 -7.08 -4.28 -7.21
CA ASP A 113 -7.52 -2.89 -7.26
C ASP A 113 -6.68 -2.13 -8.28
N GLN A 114 -7.32 -1.31 -9.06
CA GLN A 114 -6.64 -0.38 -9.96
C GLN A 114 -7.45 0.88 -10.10
N PHE A 115 -6.79 2.01 -10.10
CA PHE A 115 -7.43 3.26 -10.45
C PHE A 115 -6.49 4.15 -11.25
N VAL A 116 -7.09 5.00 -12.05
CA VAL A 116 -6.44 6.09 -12.74
C VAL A 116 -7.32 7.32 -12.65
N GLY A 117 -6.70 8.47 -12.52
CA GLY A 117 -7.41 9.73 -12.45
C GLY A 117 -6.55 10.88 -12.93
N PHE A 118 -7.21 12.00 -13.14
CA PHE A 118 -6.57 13.26 -13.45
C PHE A 118 -7.19 14.37 -12.62
N GLY A 119 -6.40 15.36 -12.30
CA GLY A 119 -6.80 16.53 -11.55
C GLY A 119 -6.38 17.81 -12.24
N TYR A 120 -7.25 18.80 -12.21
CA TYR A 120 -6.94 20.17 -12.55
C TYR A 120 -7.07 21.06 -11.33
N SER A 121 -6.11 21.91 -11.08
CA SER A 121 -6.11 22.83 -9.94
C SER A 121 -5.81 24.25 -10.38
N SER A 122 -6.78 25.15 -10.17
CA SER A 122 -6.65 26.59 -10.36
C SER A 122 -6.39 27.31 -9.04
N CYS A 123 -6.32 28.64 -9.04
CA CYS A 123 -6.18 29.45 -7.83
C CYS A 123 -7.31 29.20 -6.83
N CYS A 124 -8.54 29.08 -7.28
CA CYS A 124 -9.74 29.18 -6.47
C CYS A 124 -10.60 27.91 -6.46
N TRP A 125 -10.37 26.98 -7.38
CA TRP A 125 -11.09 25.72 -7.49
C TRP A 125 -10.19 24.58 -8.00
N SER A 126 -10.56 23.36 -7.72
CA SER A 126 -9.97 22.16 -8.29
C SER A 126 -11.02 21.13 -8.66
N ILE A 127 -10.77 20.40 -9.73
CA ILE A 127 -11.59 19.27 -10.16
C ILE A 127 -10.73 18.02 -10.26
N ARG A 128 -11.25 16.89 -9.83
CA ARG A 128 -10.63 15.57 -9.95
C ARG A 128 -11.62 14.58 -10.53
N ALA A 129 -11.17 13.81 -11.50
CA ALA A 129 -11.92 12.67 -12.02
C ALA A 129 -11.09 11.41 -11.82
N ILE A 130 -11.74 10.34 -11.38
CA ILE A 130 -11.13 9.06 -11.09
C ILE A 130 -12.01 7.94 -11.62
N THR A 131 -11.37 6.95 -12.23
CA THR A 131 -12.01 5.67 -12.54
C THR A 131 -11.27 4.59 -11.78
N ARG A 132 -12.02 3.77 -11.04
CA ARG A 132 -11.50 2.69 -10.21
C ARG A 132 -12.19 1.39 -10.57
N ARG A 133 -11.40 0.32 -10.67
CA ARG A 133 -11.87 -1.05 -10.78
C ARG A 133 -11.26 -1.85 -9.64
N PHE A 134 -12.10 -2.53 -8.87
CA PHE A 134 -11.68 -3.30 -7.72
C PHE A 134 -12.46 -4.61 -7.62
N VAL A 135 -11.86 -5.61 -7.00
CA VAL A 135 -12.53 -6.89 -6.70
C VAL A 135 -13.32 -6.73 -5.42
N SER A 136 -14.63 -6.99 -5.49
CA SER A 136 -15.48 -6.98 -4.31
C SER A 136 -15.16 -8.17 -3.42
N SER A 137 -14.83 -7.93 -2.16
CA SER A 137 -14.56 -8.97 -1.16
C SER A 137 -15.78 -9.84 -0.84
N ARG A 138 -16.98 -9.39 -1.20
CA ARG A 138 -18.24 -10.09 -0.93
C ARG A 138 -18.61 -11.10 -2.00
N THR A 139 -18.38 -10.79 -3.27
CA THR A 139 -18.78 -11.64 -4.41
C THR A 139 -17.60 -12.20 -5.19
N GLY A 140 -16.41 -11.62 -5.04
CA GLY A 140 -15.25 -11.93 -5.86
C GLY A 140 -15.31 -11.32 -7.28
N ASP A 141 -16.41 -10.65 -7.61
CA ASP A 141 -16.58 -9.96 -8.89
C ASP A 141 -15.84 -8.63 -8.94
N SER A 142 -15.51 -8.18 -10.13
CA SER A 142 -14.88 -6.88 -10.32
C SER A 142 -15.93 -5.80 -10.56
N ASP A 143 -15.94 -4.79 -9.69
CA ASP A 143 -16.78 -3.62 -9.82
C ASP A 143 -15.99 -2.44 -10.40
N THR A 144 -16.67 -1.61 -11.20
CA THR A 144 -16.08 -0.38 -11.74
C THR A 144 -16.86 0.82 -11.23
N SER A 145 -16.15 1.79 -10.69
CA SER A 145 -16.73 3.06 -10.23
C SER A 145 -16.06 4.25 -10.91
N VAL A 146 -16.85 5.30 -11.13
CA VAL A 146 -16.37 6.58 -11.63
C VAL A 146 -16.72 7.65 -10.60
N GLY A 147 -15.75 8.43 -10.19
CA GLY A 147 -15.90 9.50 -9.22
C GLY A 147 -15.48 10.86 -9.81
N LEU A 148 -16.25 11.88 -9.48
CA LEU A 148 -15.95 13.27 -9.79
C LEU A 148 -15.99 14.07 -8.50
N GLN A 149 -14.99 14.92 -8.28
CA GLN A 149 -14.90 15.80 -7.13
C GLN A 149 -14.62 17.22 -7.60
N LEU A 150 -15.42 18.17 -7.12
CA LEU A 150 -15.17 19.60 -7.26
C LEU A 150 -14.89 20.18 -5.89
N GLU A 151 -13.82 20.93 -5.78
CA GLU A 151 -13.41 21.63 -4.56
C GLU A 151 -13.30 23.13 -4.85
N LEU A 152 -13.98 23.91 -4.04
CA LEU A 152 -13.85 25.38 -4.01
C LEU A 152 -12.91 25.74 -2.87
N LYS A 153 -11.72 26.20 -3.21
CA LYS A 153 -10.67 26.53 -2.23
C LYS A 153 -11.14 27.64 -1.31
N GLY A 154 -11.19 27.36 0.00
CA GLY A 154 -11.62 28.29 1.03
C GLY A 154 -13.13 28.30 1.35
N LEU A 155 -13.96 27.53 0.66
CA LEU A 155 -15.39 27.45 0.94
C LEU A 155 -15.85 26.01 1.30
N SER A 156 -15.82 25.07 0.37
CA SER A 156 -16.24 23.70 0.60
C SER A 156 -15.81 22.76 -0.54
N SER A 157 -15.89 21.45 -0.29
CA SER A 157 -15.76 20.41 -1.32
C SER A 157 -17.12 19.76 -1.57
N VAL A 158 -17.46 19.52 -2.82
CA VAL A 158 -18.67 18.81 -3.25
C VAL A 158 -18.26 17.61 -4.10
N GLY A 159 -18.82 16.44 -3.83
CA GLY A 159 -18.54 15.19 -4.53
C GLY A 159 -18.02 14.09 -3.60
N VAL A 160 -17.56 12.99 -4.18
CA VAL A 160 -16.93 11.90 -3.43
C VAL A 160 -15.63 12.41 -2.83
N ASP A 161 -15.45 12.26 -1.51
CA ASP A 161 -14.20 12.64 -0.84
C ASP A 161 -13.07 11.69 -1.25
N ASN A 162 -12.40 12.04 -2.33
CA ASN A 162 -11.25 11.31 -2.84
C ASN A 162 -9.92 11.78 -2.23
N GLN A 163 -9.91 12.82 -1.37
CA GLN A 163 -8.66 13.35 -0.82
C GLN A 163 -8.03 12.43 0.21
N SER A 164 -8.83 11.89 1.14
CA SER A 164 -8.36 10.88 2.10
C SER A 164 -7.87 9.64 1.38
N PHE A 165 -8.65 9.12 0.45
CA PHE A 165 -8.29 7.97 -0.37
C PHE A 165 -6.99 8.17 -1.16
N LEU A 166 -6.80 9.33 -1.80
CA LEU A 166 -5.57 9.62 -2.55
C LEU A 166 -4.36 9.85 -1.66
N ARG A 167 -4.53 10.45 -0.47
CA ARG A 167 -3.46 10.58 0.52
C ARG A 167 -2.97 9.22 0.95
N ASP A 168 -3.87 8.35 1.36
CA ASP A 168 -3.55 7.01 1.86
C ASP A 168 -3.00 6.10 0.76
N ALA A 169 -3.49 6.26 -0.48
CA ALA A 169 -3.08 5.43 -1.61
C ALA A 169 -1.74 5.82 -2.24
N ILE A 170 -1.35 7.09 -2.18
CA ILE A 170 -0.19 7.60 -2.96
C ILE A 170 0.84 8.31 -2.09
N ARG A 171 0.42 9.04 -1.05
CA ARG A 171 1.34 9.87 -0.26
C ARG A 171 1.77 9.21 1.06
N GLY A 172 1.08 8.09 1.46
CA GLY A 172 1.39 7.16 2.57
C GLY A 172 2.08 7.76 3.74
#